data_1e1ee0cc7d89f954c90e08423a9eef6b
#
_entry.id   1e1ee0cc7d89f954c90e08423a9eef6b
#
_cell.length_a   1.000
_cell.length_b   1.000
_cell.length_c   1.000
_cell.angle_alpha   90.00
_cell.angle_beta   90.00
_cell.angle_gamma   90.00
#
_symmetry.space_group_name_H-M   'P 1'
#
loop_
_entity.id
_entity.type
_entity.pdbx_description
1 polymer ?
#
loop_
_entity_poly.entity_id
_entity_poly.type
_entity_poly.pdbx_seq_one_letter_code
_entity_poly.pdbx_strand_id
1 'polypeptide(L)'
;LLSFGLLVLALPWIPEVAGQIYADVQVSGGVTGTFTITLEHRKVPGTVANFIGLASGQRGWLDLTTGLIRYTPFYDGIIFHRVISGFMNQTGSRAGDGSDGPGYTFRDEFDATLRHDAAYVVSMANSGKQTNGSQFFITAKPTAWLDDVHTVFGHVTAGTAVVDRINATPTTGSTGSPADRPLTPIRIAAISLRGPSLAAFDRDPAWLPKLRNAEPLLQKSATAFTLDYERLPFSDYRGYHSSDQTTWASFFSTYFADAAPVAVINVTSTAVGATHFYRLARVDYSTCALPDIVGNTFHLGAPLNGTVALNATRTGGTWTADGGTAAALRTASYTRQPYAPRLYVVLGSGSYYLLNLHRSTATAGAYVGRTTVSGLANVSGSYTVAP
;
A
#
# COMPACT_ATOMS: atom_id res chain seq x y z
N LEU A 1 -5.81 50.93 -6.56
CA LEU A 1 -5.71 49.79 -5.67
C LEU A 1 -7.07 49.08 -5.68
N LEU A 2 -7.27 48.14 -6.60
CA LEU A 2 -8.44 47.24 -6.64
C LEU A 2 -8.10 45.99 -5.83
N SER A 3 -8.73 45.88 -4.66
CA SER A 3 -8.69 44.68 -3.81
C SER A 3 -9.56 43.61 -4.46
N PHE A 4 -8.94 42.58 -5.05
CA PHE A 4 -9.64 41.35 -5.41
C PHE A 4 -9.91 40.53 -4.15
N GLY A 5 -11.12 40.67 -3.62
CA GLY A 5 -11.61 39.76 -2.57
C GLY A 5 -11.75 38.37 -3.14
N LEU A 6 -10.97 37.43 -2.60
CA LEU A 6 -11.11 36.01 -2.85
C LEU A 6 -12.46 35.55 -2.29
N LEU A 7 -13.44 35.34 -3.15
CA LEU A 7 -14.75 34.78 -2.77
C LEU A 7 -14.55 33.29 -2.45
N VAL A 8 -14.25 32.98 -1.22
CA VAL A 8 -14.28 31.60 -0.72
C VAL A 8 -15.76 31.21 -0.66
N LEU A 9 -16.24 30.54 -1.68
CA LEU A 9 -17.55 29.87 -1.61
C LEU A 9 -17.48 28.81 -0.50
N ALA A 10 -18.04 29.14 0.65
CA ALA A 10 -18.20 28.17 1.73
C ALA A 10 -19.05 27.01 1.21
N LEU A 11 -18.53 25.79 1.32
CA LEU A 11 -19.35 24.58 1.11
C LEU A 11 -20.55 24.65 2.07
N PRO A 12 -21.71 24.15 1.65
CA PRO A 12 -22.82 23.99 2.58
C PRO A 12 -22.34 23.10 3.75
N TRP A 13 -22.51 23.61 4.98
CA TRP A 13 -22.16 22.88 6.18
C TRP A 13 -22.99 21.59 6.24
N ILE A 14 -22.31 20.44 6.05
CA ILE A 14 -22.95 19.13 6.27
C ILE A 14 -22.85 18.88 7.76
N PRO A 15 -23.99 18.63 8.45
CA PRO A 15 -23.95 18.30 9.87
C PRO A 15 -23.09 17.03 10.06
N GLU A 16 -22.12 17.10 10.97
CA GLU A 16 -21.26 15.96 11.29
C GLU A 16 -22.10 14.85 11.93
N VAL A 17 -22.15 13.69 11.26
CA VAL A 17 -22.78 12.50 11.84
C VAL A 17 -21.85 11.96 12.92
N ALA A 18 -22.40 11.65 14.10
CA ALA A 18 -21.64 11.10 15.20
C ALA A 18 -20.85 9.87 14.77
N GLY A 19 -19.53 9.88 15.02
CA GLY A 19 -18.65 8.77 14.70
C GLY A 19 -18.13 8.74 13.25
N GLN A 20 -18.22 9.81 12.48
CA GLN A 20 -17.66 9.90 11.12
C GLN A 20 -16.32 10.66 11.08
N ILE A 21 -15.57 10.42 10.02
CA ILE A 21 -14.38 11.20 9.63
C ILE A 21 -14.57 11.68 8.20
N TYR A 22 -14.23 12.94 7.96
CA TYR A 22 -14.37 13.59 6.68
C TYR A 22 -13.03 14.14 6.19
N ALA A 23 -12.85 14.11 4.87
CA ALA A 23 -11.74 14.79 4.19
C ALA A 23 -12.30 15.79 3.18
N ASP A 24 -12.05 17.07 3.41
CA ASP A 24 -12.40 18.14 2.47
C ASP A 24 -11.21 18.36 1.53
N VAL A 25 -11.38 17.98 0.28
CA VAL A 25 -10.36 18.05 -0.77
C VAL A 25 -10.57 19.31 -1.57
N GLN A 26 -9.66 20.26 -1.42
CA GLN A 26 -9.63 21.49 -2.21
C GLN A 26 -8.82 21.26 -3.48
N VAL A 27 -9.40 21.59 -4.63
CA VAL A 27 -8.74 21.51 -5.94
C VAL A 27 -8.59 22.87 -6.59
N SER A 28 -7.55 23.01 -7.42
CA SER A 28 -7.21 24.22 -8.14
C SER A 28 -6.65 23.91 -9.56
N GLY A 29 -6.56 24.93 -10.40
CA GLY A 29 -6.09 24.80 -11.77
C GLY A 29 -7.24 24.67 -12.78
N GLY A 30 -7.23 23.66 -13.63
CA GLY A 30 -8.27 23.45 -14.65
C GLY A 30 -9.69 23.32 -14.11
N VAL A 31 -9.81 22.85 -12.85
CA VAL A 31 -11.04 22.89 -12.06
C VAL A 31 -10.71 23.44 -10.68
N THR A 32 -11.56 24.34 -10.17
CA THR A 32 -11.43 24.89 -8.82
C THR A 32 -12.68 24.60 -8.02
N GLY A 33 -12.50 24.24 -6.74
CA GLY A 33 -13.59 23.96 -5.81
C GLY A 33 -13.17 23.02 -4.71
N THR A 34 -14.13 22.59 -3.91
CA THR A 34 -13.93 21.63 -2.82
C THR A 34 -14.98 20.54 -2.90
N PHE A 35 -14.58 19.31 -2.63
CA PHE A 35 -15.49 18.19 -2.40
C PHE A 35 -15.12 17.48 -1.09
N THR A 36 -16.11 16.85 -0.47
CA THR A 36 -15.96 16.17 0.80
C THR A 36 -16.07 14.67 0.62
N ILE A 37 -15.09 13.93 1.13
CA ILE A 37 -15.12 12.47 1.23
C ILE A 37 -15.51 12.09 2.67
N THR A 38 -16.53 11.26 2.83
CA THR A 38 -16.78 10.51 4.06
C THR A 38 -15.94 9.25 4.05
N LEU A 39 -15.11 9.04 5.09
CA LEU A 39 -14.15 7.95 5.16
C LEU A 39 -14.70 6.74 5.93
N GLU A 40 -14.54 5.55 5.40
CA GLU A 40 -15.02 4.28 5.94
C GLU A 40 -14.05 3.67 6.98
N HIS A 41 -13.62 4.49 7.93
CA HIS A 41 -12.58 4.19 8.92
C HIS A 41 -12.87 3.00 9.84
N ARG A 42 -14.13 2.58 9.98
CA ARG A 42 -14.53 1.42 10.79
C ARG A 42 -14.42 0.10 10.02
N LYS A 43 -14.57 0.15 8.70
CA LYS A 43 -14.59 -1.04 7.83
C LYS A 43 -13.21 -1.33 7.25
N VAL A 44 -12.47 -0.28 6.88
CA VAL A 44 -11.13 -0.38 6.27
C VAL A 44 -10.14 0.56 6.99
N PRO A 45 -9.91 0.31 8.30
CA PRO A 45 -9.18 1.25 9.17
C PRO A 45 -7.75 1.53 8.72
N GLY A 46 -7.05 0.57 8.14
CA GLY A 46 -5.68 0.78 7.70
C GLY A 46 -5.57 1.59 6.43
N THR A 47 -6.44 1.37 5.48
CA THR A 47 -6.51 2.18 4.26
C THR A 47 -6.82 3.62 4.59
N VAL A 48 -7.79 3.84 5.50
CA VAL A 48 -8.13 5.19 5.98
C VAL A 48 -6.98 5.79 6.80
N ALA A 49 -6.30 5.02 7.65
CA ALA A 49 -5.14 5.50 8.42
C ALA A 49 -3.99 5.93 7.49
N ASN A 50 -3.71 5.14 6.46
CA ASN A 50 -2.72 5.48 5.45
C ASN A 50 -3.08 6.80 4.74
N PHE A 51 -4.33 6.94 4.26
CA PHE A 51 -4.80 8.14 3.59
C PHE A 51 -4.72 9.38 4.51
N ILE A 52 -5.27 9.30 5.72
CA ILE A 52 -5.26 10.39 6.70
C ILE A 52 -3.82 10.77 7.08
N GLY A 53 -2.97 9.77 7.35
CA GLY A 53 -1.59 9.97 7.74
C GLY A 53 -0.78 10.68 6.67
N LEU A 54 -0.97 10.30 5.40
CA LEU A 54 -0.35 10.95 4.25
C LEU A 54 -0.93 12.36 4.01
N ALA A 55 -2.25 12.52 4.09
CA ALA A 55 -2.91 13.82 3.90
C ALA A 55 -2.50 14.85 4.96
N SER A 56 -2.31 14.42 6.21
CA SER A 56 -1.90 15.30 7.31
C SER A 56 -0.39 15.48 7.46
N GLY A 57 0.42 14.70 6.75
CA GLY A 57 1.87 14.65 6.93
C GLY A 57 2.32 13.97 8.23
N GLN A 58 1.41 13.31 8.96
CA GLN A 58 1.75 12.57 10.18
C GLN A 58 2.36 11.20 9.88
N ARG A 59 2.14 10.68 8.68
CA ARG A 59 2.77 9.47 8.18
C ARG A 59 3.92 9.82 7.23
N GLY A 60 5.08 9.23 7.50
CA GLY A 60 6.26 9.42 6.65
C GLY A 60 6.05 8.85 5.24
N TRP A 61 6.56 9.55 4.25
CA TRP A 61 6.66 9.08 2.87
C TRP A 61 8.08 9.30 2.34
N LEU A 62 8.51 8.43 1.44
CA LEU A 62 9.83 8.51 0.84
C LEU A 62 9.77 9.38 -0.42
N ASP A 63 10.49 10.47 -0.40
CA ASP A 63 10.75 11.27 -1.59
C ASP A 63 11.72 10.49 -2.50
N LEU A 64 11.18 9.88 -3.55
CA LEU A 64 11.93 9.00 -4.45
C LEU A 64 13.00 9.74 -5.27
N THR A 65 12.94 11.07 -5.33
CA THR A 65 13.95 11.87 -6.03
C THR A 65 15.16 12.19 -5.16
N THR A 66 14.96 12.28 -3.83
CA THR A 66 16.00 12.70 -2.88
C THR A 66 16.39 11.61 -1.89
N GLY A 67 15.61 10.54 -1.79
CA GLY A 67 15.79 9.49 -0.78
C GLY A 67 15.48 9.93 0.65
N LEU A 68 14.85 11.10 0.83
CA LEU A 68 14.48 11.61 2.15
C LEU A 68 13.10 11.11 2.57
N ILE A 69 12.99 10.72 3.83
CA ILE A 69 11.69 10.50 4.45
C ILE A 69 11.11 11.86 4.84
N ARG A 70 9.94 12.16 4.31
CA ARG A 70 9.21 13.41 4.54
C ARG A 70 8.03 13.19 5.47
N TYR A 71 7.76 14.17 6.33
CA TYR A 71 6.59 14.24 7.22
C TYR A 71 5.80 15.52 6.93
N THR A 72 5.50 15.73 5.67
CA THR A 72 4.67 16.84 5.18
C THR A 72 3.45 16.28 4.46
N PRO A 73 2.36 17.04 4.32
CA PRO A 73 1.19 16.60 3.55
C PRO A 73 1.59 16.07 2.18
N PHE A 74 1.32 14.80 1.95
CA PHE A 74 1.75 14.09 0.74
C PHE A 74 1.00 14.57 -0.49
N TYR A 75 -0.31 14.81 -0.35
CA TYR A 75 -1.20 15.08 -1.47
C TYR A 75 -1.15 16.51 -1.99
N ASP A 76 -0.58 17.46 -1.24
CA ASP A 76 -0.52 18.86 -1.63
C ASP A 76 0.28 19.06 -2.92
N GLY A 77 -0.34 19.72 -3.89
CA GLY A 77 0.22 19.97 -5.21
C GLY A 77 0.12 18.81 -6.21
N ILE A 78 -0.32 17.62 -5.79
CA ILE A 78 -0.48 16.45 -6.67
C ILE A 78 -1.60 16.67 -7.67
N ILE A 79 -1.38 16.25 -8.92
CA ILE A 79 -2.37 16.37 -10.00
C ILE A 79 -3.28 15.14 -10.09
N PHE A 80 -4.48 15.35 -10.64
CA PHE A 80 -5.23 14.27 -11.25
C PHE A 80 -4.53 13.89 -12.55
N HIS A 81 -3.72 12.86 -12.52
CA HIS A 81 -2.84 12.49 -13.62
C HIS A 81 -3.51 11.64 -14.69
N ARG A 82 -4.66 11.02 -14.36
CA ARG A 82 -5.44 10.20 -15.28
C ARG A 82 -6.94 10.40 -15.04
N VAL A 83 -7.64 10.87 -16.04
CA VAL A 83 -9.07 11.11 -16.01
C VAL A 83 -9.71 10.48 -17.23
N ILE A 84 -10.57 9.49 -17.01
CA ILE A 84 -11.34 8.83 -18.07
C ILE A 84 -12.79 9.22 -17.91
N SER A 85 -13.29 9.99 -18.90
CA SER A 85 -14.68 10.45 -18.91
C SER A 85 -15.66 9.28 -18.83
N GLY A 86 -16.65 9.38 -17.95
CA GLY A 86 -17.63 8.33 -17.71
C GLY A 86 -17.07 7.07 -17.03
N PHE A 87 -15.84 7.12 -16.49
CA PHE A 87 -15.27 6.01 -15.74
C PHE A 87 -14.75 6.46 -14.36
N MET A 88 -13.60 7.19 -14.31
CA MET A 88 -13.00 7.57 -13.02
C MET A 88 -12.01 8.74 -13.15
N ASN A 89 -11.70 9.37 -12.01
CA ASN A 89 -10.68 10.40 -11.83
C ASN A 89 -9.59 9.88 -10.89
N GLN A 90 -8.36 9.66 -11.37
CA GLN A 90 -7.25 9.08 -10.59
C GLN A 90 -6.20 10.14 -10.25
N THR A 91 -5.69 10.06 -9.01
CA THR A 91 -4.69 10.97 -8.44
C THR A 91 -3.77 10.22 -7.46
N GLY A 92 -2.91 10.93 -6.71
CA GLY A 92 -2.09 10.36 -5.65
C GLY A 92 -0.70 9.90 -6.10
N SER A 93 -0.24 10.28 -7.30
CA SER A 93 1.14 10.10 -7.78
C SER A 93 1.87 11.45 -7.76
N ARG A 94 3.00 11.54 -7.06
CA ARG A 94 3.80 12.77 -7.00
C ARG A 94 4.56 13.03 -8.30
N ALA A 95 5.02 11.97 -8.98
CA ALA A 95 5.57 12.05 -10.32
C ALA A 95 4.52 12.54 -11.34
N GLY A 96 3.24 12.36 -11.02
CA GLY A 96 2.13 12.81 -11.85
C GLY A 96 1.94 11.98 -13.12
N ASP A 97 2.40 10.73 -13.13
CA ASP A 97 2.29 9.78 -14.24
C ASP A 97 1.77 8.39 -13.80
N GLY A 98 1.49 8.25 -12.50
CA GLY A 98 1.02 6.99 -11.92
C GLY A 98 2.13 5.97 -11.61
N SER A 99 3.40 6.30 -11.82
CA SER A 99 4.52 5.36 -11.63
C SER A 99 5.00 5.26 -10.19
N ASP A 100 4.63 6.21 -9.32
CA ASP A 100 5.15 6.33 -7.97
C ASP A 100 4.07 6.23 -6.89
N GLY A 101 4.53 6.28 -5.63
CA GLY A 101 3.71 6.24 -4.43
C GLY A 101 4.47 6.73 -3.21
N PRO A 102 4.05 6.37 -2.00
CA PRO A 102 4.63 6.89 -0.76
C PRO A 102 5.95 6.21 -0.38
N GLY A 103 6.50 5.35 -1.24
CA GLY A 103 7.74 4.62 -1.00
C GLY A 103 7.54 3.24 -0.35
N TYR A 104 6.33 2.86 -0.07
CA TYR A 104 5.92 1.54 0.44
C TYR A 104 4.60 1.12 -0.19
N THR A 105 4.25 -0.15 -0.02
CA THR A 105 2.92 -0.67 -0.35
C THR A 105 2.29 -1.29 0.90
N PHE A 106 0.96 -1.41 0.93
CA PHE A 106 0.24 -2.07 2.00
C PHE A 106 -0.90 -2.94 1.43
N ARG A 107 -1.43 -3.80 2.31
CA ARG A 107 -2.43 -4.82 1.94
C ARG A 107 -3.77 -4.24 1.55
N ASP A 108 -4.54 -5.03 0.78
CA ASP A 108 -5.95 -4.77 0.53
C ASP A 108 -6.78 -4.95 1.80
N GLU A 109 -7.84 -4.16 1.93
CA GLU A 109 -8.88 -4.31 2.94
C GLU A 109 -10.23 -4.31 2.23
N PHE A 110 -10.90 -5.48 2.16
CA PHE A 110 -12.19 -5.60 1.53
C PHE A 110 -13.28 -5.79 2.58
N ASP A 111 -14.37 -5.04 2.44
CA ASP A 111 -15.59 -5.19 3.21
C ASP A 111 -16.75 -5.49 2.24
N ALA A 112 -17.56 -6.48 2.55
CA ALA A 112 -18.64 -6.95 1.68
C ALA A 112 -19.71 -5.89 1.40
N THR A 113 -19.79 -4.85 2.24
CA THR A 113 -20.74 -3.73 2.09
C THR A 113 -20.17 -2.53 1.35
N LEU A 114 -18.86 -2.54 1.03
CA LEU A 114 -18.18 -1.49 0.30
C LEU A 114 -17.97 -1.93 -1.14
N ARG A 115 -18.78 -1.42 -2.04
CA ARG A 115 -18.82 -1.81 -3.45
C ARG A 115 -18.68 -0.61 -4.37
N HIS A 116 -18.26 -0.88 -5.61
CA HIS A 116 -18.22 0.13 -6.68
C HIS A 116 -19.58 0.19 -7.41
N ASP A 117 -20.66 0.30 -6.66
CA ASP A 117 -22.05 0.21 -7.14
C ASP A 117 -22.64 1.55 -7.57
N ALA A 118 -21.91 2.64 -7.40
CA ALA A 118 -22.36 4.00 -7.70
C ALA A 118 -21.24 4.88 -8.28
N ALA A 119 -21.59 6.07 -8.74
CA ALA A 119 -20.67 7.18 -8.89
C ALA A 119 -20.18 7.67 -7.52
N TYR A 120 -19.04 8.37 -7.51
CA TYR A 120 -18.45 9.01 -6.34
C TYR A 120 -17.89 8.07 -5.27
N VAL A 121 -17.73 6.80 -5.58
CA VAL A 121 -16.98 5.85 -4.73
C VAL A 121 -15.51 6.20 -4.81
N VAL A 122 -14.85 6.25 -3.63
CA VAL A 122 -13.42 6.54 -3.51
C VAL A 122 -12.69 5.24 -3.17
N SER A 123 -11.76 4.84 -4.05
CA SER A 123 -11.11 3.54 -3.99
C SER A 123 -9.62 3.62 -4.29
N MET A 124 -8.82 2.71 -3.71
CA MET A 124 -7.38 2.66 -3.93
C MET A 124 -7.04 2.15 -5.33
N ALA A 125 -6.17 2.87 -6.02
CA ALA A 125 -5.47 2.32 -7.17
C ALA A 125 -4.32 1.41 -6.70
N ASN A 126 -4.10 0.30 -7.42
CA ASN A 126 -3.03 -0.65 -7.14
C ASN A 126 -2.44 -1.24 -8.44
N SER A 127 -1.30 -1.91 -8.33
CA SER A 127 -0.64 -2.63 -9.43
C SER A 127 -0.80 -4.16 -9.26
N GLY A 128 -1.91 -4.59 -8.70
CA GLY A 128 -2.22 -5.96 -8.33
C GLY A 128 -2.46 -6.10 -6.84
N LYS A 129 -2.72 -7.32 -6.38
CA LYS A 129 -3.07 -7.60 -4.98
C LYS A 129 -2.00 -7.11 -4.01
N GLN A 130 -2.44 -6.49 -2.90
CA GLN A 130 -1.58 -6.06 -1.79
C GLN A 130 -0.55 -4.98 -2.16
N THR A 131 -0.83 -4.16 -3.19
CA THR A 131 0.07 -3.11 -3.66
C THR A 131 -0.52 -1.72 -3.51
N ASN A 132 -1.43 -1.50 -2.56
CA ASN A 132 -1.95 -0.17 -2.27
C ASN A 132 -0.81 0.75 -1.79
N GLY A 133 -0.85 2.00 -2.21
CA GLY A 133 0.13 3.01 -1.85
C GLY A 133 -0.56 4.33 -1.46
N SER A 134 -0.37 5.35 -2.29
CA SER A 134 -1.01 6.65 -2.13
C SER A 134 -2.06 6.95 -3.20
N GLN A 135 -2.03 6.23 -4.32
CA GLN A 135 -2.91 6.53 -5.44
C GLN A 135 -4.33 6.06 -5.17
N PHE A 136 -5.29 6.90 -5.51
CA PHE A 136 -6.72 6.60 -5.41
C PHE A 136 -7.48 7.17 -6.60
N PHE A 137 -8.69 6.65 -6.79
CA PHE A 137 -9.59 7.14 -7.83
C PHE A 137 -10.99 7.37 -7.27
N ILE A 138 -11.75 8.21 -7.98
CA ILE A 138 -13.16 8.50 -7.70
C ILE A 138 -13.97 8.06 -8.92
N THR A 139 -14.94 7.17 -8.73
CA THR A 139 -15.78 6.66 -9.82
C THR A 139 -16.74 7.72 -10.34
N ALA A 140 -17.01 7.70 -11.66
CA ALA A 140 -18.04 8.52 -12.29
C ALA A 140 -19.35 7.76 -12.57
N LYS A 141 -19.34 6.44 -12.38
CA LYS A 141 -20.49 5.53 -12.53
C LYS A 141 -20.23 4.24 -11.76
N PRO A 142 -21.21 3.33 -11.67
CA PRO A 142 -20.98 1.97 -11.16
C PRO A 142 -19.88 1.24 -11.94
N THR A 143 -18.97 0.55 -11.23
CA THR A 143 -17.81 -0.16 -11.80
C THR A 143 -17.60 -1.49 -11.05
N ALA A 144 -18.65 -2.31 -10.97
CA ALA A 144 -18.68 -3.52 -10.14
C ALA A 144 -17.56 -4.54 -10.44
N TRP A 145 -16.91 -4.47 -11.62
CA TRP A 145 -15.75 -5.31 -11.95
C TRP A 145 -14.49 -4.97 -11.16
N LEU A 146 -14.49 -3.86 -10.41
CA LEU A 146 -13.41 -3.45 -9.50
C LEU A 146 -13.60 -3.96 -8.07
N ASP A 147 -14.76 -4.57 -7.76
CA ASP A 147 -15.05 -5.16 -6.46
C ASP A 147 -14.06 -6.28 -6.13
N ASP A 148 -13.61 -6.32 -4.87
CA ASP A 148 -12.63 -7.29 -4.37
C ASP A 148 -11.27 -7.26 -5.13
N VAL A 149 -11.02 -6.20 -5.92
CA VAL A 149 -9.76 -5.90 -6.60
C VAL A 149 -9.15 -4.60 -6.07
N HIS A 150 -10.00 -3.60 -5.82
CA HIS A 150 -9.59 -2.30 -5.29
C HIS A 150 -10.31 -2.02 -3.98
N THR A 151 -9.59 -1.52 -2.98
CA THR A 151 -10.15 -1.21 -1.65
C THR A 151 -10.97 0.06 -1.69
N VAL A 152 -12.28 -0.05 -1.57
CA VAL A 152 -13.16 1.11 -1.34
C VAL A 152 -12.95 1.62 0.08
N PHE A 153 -12.65 2.91 0.24
CA PHE A 153 -12.37 3.48 1.55
C PHE A 153 -13.15 4.77 1.87
N GLY A 154 -14.02 5.21 0.95
CA GLY A 154 -14.85 6.37 1.16
C GLY A 154 -15.81 6.65 0.02
N HIS A 155 -16.64 7.68 0.22
CA HIS A 155 -17.59 8.19 -0.77
C HIS A 155 -17.58 9.72 -0.75
N VAL A 156 -17.66 10.35 -1.92
CA VAL A 156 -17.87 11.80 -2.00
C VAL A 156 -19.32 12.10 -1.62
N THR A 157 -19.50 12.82 -0.52
CA THR A 157 -20.83 13.13 0.06
C THR A 157 -21.24 14.59 -0.12
N ALA A 158 -20.29 15.47 -0.51
CA ALA A 158 -20.59 16.85 -0.90
C ALA A 158 -19.64 17.33 -1.98
N GLY A 159 -20.05 18.33 -2.75
CA GLY A 159 -19.25 18.90 -3.83
C GLY A 159 -19.11 17.99 -5.05
N THR A 160 -20.03 17.08 -5.28
CA THR A 160 -20.05 16.15 -6.43
C THR A 160 -19.91 16.86 -7.76
N ALA A 161 -20.49 18.06 -7.90
CA ALA A 161 -20.33 18.89 -9.10
C ALA A 161 -18.87 19.28 -9.41
N VAL A 162 -17.98 19.30 -8.41
CA VAL A 162 -16.54 19.50 -8.64
C VAL A 162 -15.94 18.22 -9.24
N VAL A 163 -16.31 17.05 -8.73
CA VAL A 163 -15.87 15.74 -9.24
C VAL A 163 -16.36 15.54 -10.67
N ASP A 164 -17.59 15.94 -10.99
CA ASP A 164 -18.15 15.87 -12.35
C ASP A 164 -17.38 16.76 -13.32
N ARG A 165 -17.05 18.01 -12.91
CA ARG A 165 -16.21 18.89 -13.73
C ARG A 165 -14.80 18.33 -13.96
N ILE A 166 -14.22 17.67 -12.98
CA ILE A 166 -12.95 16.96 -13.16
C ILE A 166 -13.13 15.88 -14.23
N ASN A 167 -14.19 15.06 -14.14
CA ASN A 167 -14.44 13.95 -15.06
C ASN A 167 -14.78 14.43 -16.49
N ALA A 168 -15.33 15.62 -16.64
CA ALA A 168 -15.67 16.23 -17.92
C ALA A 168 -14.52 17.03 -18.55
N THR A 169 -13.36 17.11 -17.89
CA THR A 169 -12.23 17.92 -18.40
C THR A 169 -11.66 17.32 -19.68
N PRO A 170 -11.24 18.13 -20.66
CA PRO A 170 -10.51 17.65 -21.82
C PRO A 170 -9.18 17.01 -21.41
N THR A 171 -8.89 15.83 -22.00
CA THR A 171 -7.66 15.06 -21.74
C THR A 171 -6.91 14.80 -23.04
N THR A 172 -5.70 14.24 -22.91
CA THR A 172 -4.90 13.76 -24.04
C THR A 172 -5.52 12.57 -24.76
N GLY A 173 -6.57 11.95 -24.19
CA GLY A 173 -7.19 10.73 -24.67
C GLY A 173 -6.34 9.48 -24.46
N SER A 174 -6.92 8.33 -24.76
CA SER A 174 -6.30 7.01 -24.51
C SER A 174 -5.02 6.74 -25.32
N THR A 175 -4.83 7.45 -26.44
CA THR A 175 -3.64 7.35 -27.29
C THR A 175 -2.61 8.47 -27.01
N GLY A 176 -2.92 9.39 -26.11
CA GLY A 176 -2.02 10.47 -25.72
C GLY A 176 -0.82 9.97 -24.89
N SER A 177 0.18 10.82 -24.76
CA SER A 177 1.35 10.53 -23.91
C SER A 177 1.62 11.70 -22.96
N PRO A 178 1.36 11.52 -21.64
CA PRO A 178 0.71 10.36 -20.99
C PRO A 178 -0.78 10.24 -21.37
N ALA A 179 -1.28 9.00 -21.38
CA ALA A 179 -2.68 8.74 -21.73
C ALA A 179 -3.65 9.33 -20.68
N ASP A 180 -4.79 9.81 -21.16
CA ASP A 180 -5.93 10.31 -20.37
C ASP A 180 -5.57 11.43 -19.37
N ARG A 181 -4.48 12.17 -19.62
CA ARG A 181 -4.06 13.28 -18.77
C ARG A 181 -4.89 14.54 -19.07
N PRO A 182 -5.44 15.23 -18.05
CA PRO A 182 -6.06 16.55 -18.25
C PRO A 182 -5.13 17.53 -18.97
N LEU A 183 -5.62 18.18 -20.03
CA LEU A 183 -4.83 19.16 -20.80
C LEU A 183 -4.45 20.38 -19.93
N THR A 184 -5.34 20.78 -19.02
CA THR A 184 -5.04 21.77 -18.00
C THR A 184 -4.91 21.06 -16.67
N PRO A 185 -3.74 21.09 -16.01
CA PRO A 185 -3.54 20.37 -14.75
C PRO A 185 -4.55 20.78 -13.68
N ILE A 186 -5.15 19.78 -13.04
CA ILE A 186 -6.02 19.93 -11.87
C ILE A 186 -5.26 19.39 -10.69
N ARG A 187 -5.06 20.21 -9.64
CA ARG A 187 -4.21 19.88 -8.48
C ARG A 187 -5.05 19.79 -7.23
N ILE A 188 -4.69 18.89 -6.34
CA ILE A 188 -5.10 18.94 -4.94
C ILE A 188 -4.32 20.09 -4.30
N ALA A 189 -5.01 21.16 -3.92
CA ALA A 189 -4.40 22.30 -3.25
C ALA A 189 -4.11 22.01 -1.77
N ALA A 190 -5.07 21.35 -1.10
CA ALA A 190 -4.95 20.87 0.27
C ALA A 190 -6.04 19.84 0.58
N ILE A 191 -5.80 19.01 1.60
CA ILE A 191 -6.80 18.13 2.20
C ILE A 191 -6.95 18.50 3.68
N SER A 192 -8.14 18.94 4.08
CA SER A 192 -8.48 19.24 5.48
C SER A 192 -9.30 18.09 6.08
N LEU A 193 -8.89 17.63 7.25
CA LEU A 193 -9.51 16.50 7.93
C LEU A 193 -10.37 17.01 9.09
N ARG A 194 -11.58 16.48 9.23
CA ARG A 194 -12.50 16.83 10.32
C ARG A 194 -13.41 15.67 10.71
N GLY A 195 -14.15 15.82 11.77
CA GLY A 195 -15.15 14.90 12.26
C GLY A 195 -14.88 14.40 13.67
N PRO A 196 -15.95 13.98 14.38
CA PRO A 196 -15.88 13.67 15.81
C PRO A 196 -14.98 12.46 16.15
N SER A 197 -14.81 11.52 15.21
CA SER A 197 -13.94 10.36 15.41
C SER A 197 -12.48 10.61 15.08
N LEU A 198 -12.13 11.74 14.50
CA LEU A 198 -10.76 12.00 14.01
C LEU A 198 -9.72 12.03 15.15
N ALA A 199 -10.06 12.62 16.30
CA ALA A 199 -9.13 12.75 17.41
C ALA A 199 -8.73 11.42 18.05
N ALA A 200 -9.68 10.46 18.11
CA ALA A 200 -9.47 9.13 18.69
C ALA A 200 -9.01 8.09 17.67
N PHE A 201 -8.97 8.43 16.39
CA PHE A 201 -8.61 7.49 15.34
C PHE A 201 -7.10 7.25 15.29
N ASP A 202 -6.70 5.97 15.31
CA ASP A 202 -5.29 5.59 15.13
C ASP A 202 -4.86 5.81 13.67
N ARG A 203 -4.05 6.84 13.47
CA ARG A 203 -3.58 7.28 12.14
C ARG A 203 -2.29 6.61 11.68
N ASP A 204 -1.68 5.82 12.56
CA ASP A 204 -0.45 5.11 12.25
C ASP A 204 -0.41 3.74 12.94
N PRO A 205 -1.40 2.87 12.66
CA PRO A 205 -1.49 1.56 13.29
C PRO A 205 -0.22 0.73 13.05
N ALA A 206 0.14 -0.06 14.06
CA ALA A 206 1.39 -0.82 14.07
C ALA A 206 1.57 -1.75 12.86
N TRP A 207 0.47 -2.26 12.31
CA TRP A 207 0.49 -3.19 11.18
C TRP A 207 0.62 -2.53 9.79
N LEU A 208 0.64 -1.20 9.70
CA LEU A 208 1.05 -0.51 8.48
C LEU A 208 2.58 -0.40 8.40
N PRO A 209 3.19 -0.44 7.20
CA PRO A 209 4.64 -0.36 7.05
C PRO A 209 5.18 0.95 7.60
N LYS A 210 6.39 0.91 8.14
CA LYS A 210 7.06 2.08 8.69
C LYS A 210 8.29 2.44 7.85
N LEU A 211 8.42 3.69 7.48
CA LEU A 211 9.65 4.22 6.88
C LEU A 211 10.64 4.59 7.98
N ARG A 212 11.91 4.17 7.80
CA ARG A 212 13.02 4.45 8.70
C ARG A 212 14.25 4.86 7.89
N ASN A 213 15.04 5.78 8.40
CA ASN A 213 16.41 5.93 7.92
C ASN A 213 17.21 4.71 8.36
N ALA A 214 18.01 4.17 7.47
CA ALA A 214 19.06 3.23 7.82
C ALA A 214 20.39 4.00 7.81
N GLU A 215 21.24 3.67 8.75
CA GLU A 215 22.54 4.33 8.92
C GLU A 215 23.64 3.37 8.43
N PRO A 216 24.04 3.47 7.14
CA PRO A 216 25.12 2.64 6.62
C PRO A 216 26.47 3.17 7.10
N LEU A 217 27.38 2.25 7.38
CA LEU A 217 28.78 2.55 7.63
C LEU A 217 29.55 2.48 6.33
N LEU A 218 30.15 3.60 5.92
CA LEU A 218 31.04 3.63 4.76
C LEU A 218 32.38 2.99 5.11
N GLN A 219 32.74 1.92 4.42
CA GLN A 219 34.02 1.24 4.54
C GLN A 219 34.90 1.52 3.32
N LYS A 220 36.20 1.72 3.53
CA LYS A 220 37.19 1.90 2.48
C LYS A 220 38.24 0.81 2.60
N SER A 221 38.44 0.06 1.54
CA SER A 221 39.62 -0.81 1.34
C SER A 221 40.60 -0.21 0.35
N ALA A 222 41.69 -0.89 0.07
CA ALA A 222 42.65 -0.45 -0.94
C ALA A 222 42.05 -0.33 -2.36
N THR A 223 41.01 -1.11 -2.65
CA THR A 223 40.45 -1.25 -4.00
C THR A 223 38.93 -1.03 -4.07
N ALA A 224 38.25 -0.82 -2.94
CA ALA A 224 36.82 -0.75 -2.94
C ALA A 224 36.27 0.19 -1.84
N PHE A 225 35.14 0.78 -2.14
CA PHE A 225 34.26 1.42 -1.16
C PHE A 225 32.99 0.57 -0.99
N THR A 226 32.59 0.32 0.25
CA THR A 226 31.35 -0.40 0.56
C THR A 226 30.52 0.36 1.58
N LEU A 227 29.20 0.16 1.51
CA LEU A 227 28.25 0.56 2.53
C LEU A 227 27.82 -0.69 3.29
N ASP A 228 28.18 -0.76 4.55
CA ASP A 228 27.78 -1.83 5.45
C ASP A 228 26.57 -1.37 6.25
N TYR A 229 25.54 -2.17 6.34
CA TYR A 229 24.32 -1.84 7.07
C TYR A 229 23.68 -3.07 7.70
N GLU A 230 22.95 -2.85 8.78
CA GLU A 230 22.21 -3.93 9.46
C GLU A 230 21.10 -4.41 8.53
N ARG A 231 21.10 -5.72 8.24
CA ARG A 231 20.07 -6.38 7.48
C ARG A 231 18.97 -6.87 8.41
N LEU A 232 17.89 -6.11 8.51
CA LEU A 232 16.71 -6.47 9.29
C LEU A 232 15.72 -7.31 8.49
N PRO A 233 15.04 -8.28 9.09
CA PRO A 233 14.05 -9.09 8.40
C PRO A 233 12.83 -8.24 7.99
N PHE A 234 12.16 -8.67 6.93
CA PHE A 234 10.96 -7.99 6.39
C PHE A 234 11.19 -6.52 6.08
N SER A 235 12.33 -6.19 5.53
CA SER A 235 12.68 -4.82 5.21
C SER A 235 13.07 -4.66 3.74
N ASP A 236 12.56 -3.60 3.12
CA ASP A 236 12.97 -3.13 1.80
C ASP A 236 13.93 -1.96 1.98
N TYR A 237 15.11 -2.05 1.38
CA TYR A 237 16.14 -1.01 1.44
C TYR A 237 16.29 -0.32 0.11
N ARG A 238 16.40 1.00 0.13
CA ARG A 238 16.62 1.83 -1.06
C ARG A 238 17.78 2.77 -0.84
N GLY A 239 18.79 2.63 -1.68
CA GLY A 239 20.00 3.44 -1.65
C GLY A 239 19.98 4.56 -2.67
N TYR A 240 20.43 5.73 -2.23
CA TYR A 240 20.59 6.93 -3.05
C TYR A 240 21.99 7.48 -2.90
N HIS A 241 22.54 8.03 -3.99
CA HIS A 241 23.82 8.72 -3.97
C HIS A 241 23.71 10.11 -4.60
N SER A 242 24.64 10.99 -4.23
CA SER A 242 24.75 12.33 -4.77
C SER A 242 26.20 12.77 -4.75
N SER A 243 26.61 13.60 -5.71
CA SER A 243 27.91 14.27 -5.71
C SER A 243 27.85 15.71 -5.15
N ASP A 244 26.66 16.29 -5.05
CA ASP A 244 26.43 17.70 -4.74
C ASP A 244 25.45 17.94 -3.59
N GLN A 245 24.87 16.89 -3.01
CA GLN A 245 23.81 16.89 -2.00
C GLN A 245 22.48 17.52 -2.46
N THR A 246 22.38 17.94 -3.70
CA THR A 246 21.18 18.55 -4.29
C THR A 246 20.49 17.62 -5.27
N THR A 247 21.26 16.94 -6.11
CA THR A 247 20.78 15.97 -7.09
C THR A 247 21.07 14.56 -6.60
N TRP A 248 20.02 13.76 -6.42
CA TRP A 248 20.13 12.39 -5.90
C TRP A 248 19.68 11.38 -6.95
N ALA A 249 20.38 10.27 -7.04
CA ALA A 249 20.04 9.16 -7.91
C ALA A 249 19.90 7.87 -7.08
N SER A 250 18.85 7.11 -7.37
CA SER A 250 18.72 5.77 -6.81
C SER A 250 19.71 4.82 -7.48
N PHE A 251 20.42 4.03 -6.71
CA PHE A 251 21.37 3.04 -7.24
C PHE A 251 21.09 1.61 -6.74
N PHE A 252 20.17 1.46 -5.81
CA PHE A 252 19.96 0.20 -5.13
C PHE A 252 18.54 0.11 -4.57
N SER A 253 17.91 -1.06 -4.73
CA SER A 253 16.67 -1.46 -4.04
C SER A 253 16.69 -2.96 -3.82
N THR A 254 16.43 -3.41 -2.60
CA THR A 254 16.32 -4.83 -2.28
C THR A 254 15.47 -5.10 -1.06
N TYR A 255 14.76 -6.23 -1.08
CA TYR A 255 13.94 -6.73 0.02
C TYR A 255 14.61 -7.92 0.69
N PHE A 256 14.60 -7.94 2.01
CA PHE A 256 15.06 -9.07 2.82
C PHE A 256 13.92 -9.67 3.63
N ALA A 257 13.73 -10.98 3.49
CA ALA A 257 12.77 -11.74 4.29
C ALA A 257 13.35 -12.20 5.63
N ASP A 258 14.67 -12.25 5.76
CA ASP A 258 15.42 -12.75 6.90
C ASP A 258 16.43 -11.73 7.43
N ALA A 259 16.92 -11.95 8.65
CA ALA A 259 17.97 -11.14 9.23
C ALA A 259 19.36 -11.69 8.85
N ALA A 260 20.32 -10.77 8.66
CA ALA A 260 21.74 -11.09 8.69
C ALA A 260 22.48 -9.97 9.43
N PRO A 261 23.62 -10.28 10.10
CA PRO A 261 24.31 -9.29 10.90
C PRO A 261 24.70 -8.04 10.12
N VAL A 262 25.15 -8.23 8.88
CA VAL A 262 25.57 -7.13 8.00
C VAL A 262 25.23 -7.49 6.56
N ALA A 263 24.73 -6.52 5.82
CA ALA A 263 24.67 -6.55 4.36
C ALA A 263 25.66 -5.51 3.81
N VAL A 264 26.27 -5.80 2.68
CA VAL A 264 27.32 -4.99 2.09
C VAL A 264 26.93 -4.62 0.67
N ILE A 265 26.99 -3.32 0.37
CA ILE A 265 26.80 -2.79 -0.99
C ILE A 265 28.13 -2.24 -1.50
N ASN A 266 28.60 -2.74 -2.64
CA ASN A 266 29.77 -2.17 -3.30
C ASN A 266 29.39 -0.87 -4.04
N VAL A 267 29.98 0.24 -3.64
CA VAL A 267 29.77 1.58 -4.22
C VAL A 267 31.01 2.13 -4.93
N THR A 268 31.99 1.29 -5.19
CA THR A 268 33.28 1.71 -5.79
C THR A 268 33.08 2.43 -7.11
N SER A 269 32.16 1.99 -7.95
CA SER A 269 31.90 2.60 -9.26
C SER A 269 31.33 4.01 -9.18
N THR A 270 30.66 4.34 -8.09
CA THR A 270 30.08 5.67 -7.87
C THR A 270 31.00 6.61 -7.10
N ALA A 271 32.08 6.08 -6.47
CA ALA A 271 32.97 6.82 -5.59
C ALA A 271 34.26 7.30 -6.24
N VAL A 272 34.53 6.97 -7.52
CA VAL A 272 35.79 7.28 -8.17
C VAL A 272 35.85 8.75 -8.60
N GLY A 273 36.75 9.51 -7.97
CA GLY A 273 37.20 10.84 -8.45
C GLY A 273 36.42 12.04 -7.96
N ALA A 274 35.40 11.88 -7.08
CA ALA A 274 34.62 12.99 -6.53
C ALA A 274 34.15 12.71 -5.09
N THR A 275 33.69 13.76 -4.39
CA THR A 275 33.01 13.62 -3.13
C THR A 275 31.62 13.00 -3.40
N HIS A 276 31.28 11.93 -2.69
CA HIS A 276 30.00 11.27 -2.79
C HIS A 276 29.30 11.21 -1.44
N PHE A 277 27.99 11.40 -1.49
CA PHE A 277 27.09 11.29 -0.35
C PHE A 277 26.12 10.15 -0.60
N TYR A 278 25.77 9.42 0.46
CA TYR A 278 24.89 8.26 0.39
C TYR A 278 23.75 8.42 1.39
N ARG A 279 22.58 7.95 1.01
CA ARG A 279 21.40 7.80 1.88
C ARG A 279 20.86 6.39 1.72
N LEU A 280 20.40 5.82 2.82
CA LEU A 280 19.76 4.53 2.83
C LEU A 280 18.41 4.66 3.57
N ALA A 281 17.32 4.49 2.86
CA ALA A 281 15.99 4.41 3.44
C ALA A 281 15.58 2.95 3.56
N ARG A 282 14.87 2.63 4.62
CA ARG A 282 14.30 1.30 4.89
C ARG A 282 12.81 1.40 5.07
N VAL A 283 12.07 0.53 4.38
CA VAL A 283 10.67 0.25 4.67
C VAL A 283 10.62 -0.98 5.58
N ASP A 284 10.11 -0.81 6.77
CA ASP A 284 9.98 -1.86 7.78
C ASP A 284 8.58 -2.48 7.68
N TYR A 285 8.54 -3.74 7.28
CA TYR A 285 7.32 -4.55 7.19
C TYR A 285 7.20 -5.56 8.34
N SER A 286 8.08 -5.53 9.34
CA SER A 286 8.13 -6.54 10.40
C SER A 286 6.80 -6.70 11.14
N THR A 287 6.09 -5.61 11.35
CA THR A 287 4.76 -5.62 11.98
C THR A 287 3.63 -6.04 11.04
N CYS A 288 3.89 -6.05 9.73
CA CYS A 288 2.92 -6.46 8.70
C CYS A 288 3.05 -7.95 8.38
N ALA A 289 4.23 -8.52 8.60
CA ALA A 289 4.52 -9.92 8.30
C ALA A 289 3.84 -10.85 9.31
N LEU A 290 3.46 -12.04 8.85
CA LEU A 290 3.08 -13.11 9.76
C LEU A 290 4.29 -13.52 10.61
N PRO A 291 4.09 -13.92 11.86
CA PRO A 291 5.15 -14.48 12.68
C PRO A 291 5.82 -15.66 11.94
N ASP A 292 7.07 -15.96 12.31
CA ASP A 292 7.73 -17.15 11.79
C ASP A 292 6.92 -18.38 12.17
N ILE A 293 6.62 -19.21 11.17
CA ILE A 293 5.84 -20.41 11.36
C ILE A 293 6.71 -21.65 11.62
N VAL A 294 8.03 -21.48 11.68
CA VAL A 294 8.92 -22.56 12.13
C VAL A 294 8.63 -22.85 13.59
N GLY A 295 8.21 -24.07 13.85
CA GLY A 295 7.72 -24.49 15.17
C GLY A 295 6.28 -24.11 15.47
N ASN A 296 5.63 -23.33 14.59
CA ASN A 296 4.22 -22.96 14.72
C ASN A 296 3.34 -23.81 13.83
N THR A 297 2.07 -23.89 14.18
CA THR A 297 1.05 -24.69 13.51
C THR A 297 0.00 -23.78 12.89
N PHE A 298 -0.29 -23.96 11.60
CA PHE A 298 -1.43 -23.30 10.95
C PHE A 298 -2.68 -24.13 11.09
N HIS A 299 -3.70 -23.57 11.68
CA HIS A 299 -5.04 -24.12 11.64
C HIS A 299 -5.82 -23.42 10.53
N LEU A 300 -6.18 -24.16 9.50
CA LEU A 300 -6.98 -23.70 8.37
C LEU A 300 -8.45 -24.04 8.65
N GLY A 301 -9.30 -23.03 8.72
CA GLY A 301 -10.74 -23.23 8.86
C GLY A 301 -11.40 -23.68 7.57
N ALA A 302 -12.74 -23.80 7.60
CA ALA A 302 -13.50 -24.24 6.41
C ALA A 302 -13.12 -23.46 5.14
N PRO A 303 -13.16 -24.09 3.96
CA PRO A 303 -13.50 -25.48 3.71
C PRO A 303 -12.36 -26.50 3.91
N LEU A 304 -11.14 -26.06 4.26
CA LEU A 304 -9.98 -26.95 4.37
C LEU A 304 -9.98 -27.76 5.68
N ASN A 305 -10.43 -27.17 6.78
CA ASN A 305 -10.61 -27.81 8.09
C ASN A 305 -9.45 -28.73 8.48
N GLY A 306 -8.30 -28.13 8.76
CA GLY A 306 -7.14 -28.92 9.13
C GLY A 306 -5.95 -28.10 9.57
N THR A 307 -4.89 -28.81 9.90
CA THR A 307 -3.67 -28.26 10.52
C THR A 307 -2.45 -28.56 9.66
N VAL A 308 -1.64 -27.55 9.40
CA VAL A 308 -0.33 -27.65 8.75
C VAL A 308 0.75 -27.30 9.78
N ALA A 309 1.64 -28.25 10.06
CA ALA A 309 2.86 -28.01 10.83
C ALA A 309 4.08 -28.17 9.90
N LEU A 310 4.89 -27.12 9.78
CA LEU A 310 6.08 -27.12 8.93
C LEU A 310 7.32 -27.54 9.75
N ASN A 311 8.22 -28.28 9.10
CA ASN A 311 9.53 -28.59 9.66
C ASN A 311 10.41 -27.33 9.76
N ALA A 312 11.53 -27.44 10.51
CA ALA A 312 12.47 -26.33 10.73
C ALA A 312 13.06 -25.76 9.42
N THR A 313 13.16 -26.57 8.37
CA THR A 313 13.69 -26.13 7.05
C THR A 313 12.63 -25.52 6.15
N ARG A 314 11.33 -25.57 6.54
CA ARG A 314 10.19 -25.09 5.74
C ARG A 314 10.00 -25.79 4.39
N THR A 315 10.61 -26.97 4.21
CA THR A 315 10.56 -27.75 2.97
C THR A 315 9.67 -28.98 3.05
N GLY A 316 9.12 -29.27 4.22
CA GLY A 316 8.22 -30.37 4.52
C GLY A 316 7.48 -30.13 5.83
N GLY A 317 6.73 -31.11 6.28
CA GLY A 317 5.94 -31.03 7.50
C GLY A 317 4.85 -32.08 7.55
N THR A 318 3.78 -31.79 8.29
CA THR A 318 2.59 -32.66 8.38
C THR A 318 1.33 -31.89 8.06
N TRP A 319 0.37 -32.57 7.45
CA TRP A 319 -1.01 -32.13 7.31
C TRP A 319 -1.91 -33.07 8.14
N THR A 320 -2.78 -32.50 8.92
CA THR A 320 -3.80 -33.25 9.67
C THR A 320 -5.15 -32.62 9.40
N ALA A 321 -6.04 -33.33 8.71
CA ALA A 321 -7.43 -32.92 8.62
C ALA A 321 -8.10 -33.02 9.99
N ASP A 322 -9.08 -32.16 10.27
CA ASP A 322 -9.81 -32.21 11.54
C ASP A 322 -10.46 -33.58 11.74
N GLY A 323 -10.13 -34.21 12.88
CA GLY A 323 -10.56 -35.58 13.19
C GLY A 323 -9.80 -36.70 12.45
N GLY A 324 -8.76 -36.35 11.67
CA GLY A 324 -7.96 -37.28 10.87
C GLY A 324 -6.59 -37.61 11.48
N THR A 325 -5.89 -38.54 10.81
CA THR A 325 -4.50 -38.89 11.14
C THR A 325 -3.53 -37.97 10.42
N ALA A 326 -2.41 -37.61 11.08
CA ALA A 326 -1.38 -36.79 10.46
C ALA A 326 -0.75 -37.50 9.26
N ALA A 327 -0.69 -36.82 8.12
CA ALA A 327 -0.04 -37.28 6.90
C ALA A 327 1.22 -36.46 6.62
N ALA A 328 2.31 -37.12 6.23
CA ALA A 328 3.53 -36.43 5.85
C ALA A 328 3.31 -35.61 4.57
N LEU A 329 3.81 -34.39 4.55
CA LEU A 329 3.83 -33.55 3.36
C LEU A 329 5.01 -33.96 2.46
N ARG A 330 4.75 -34.13 1.19
CA ARG A 330 5.79 -34.37 0.19
C ARG A 330 6.69 -33.15 0.01
N THR A 331 6.08 -31.96 0.02
CA THR A 331 6.77 -30.68 -0.03
C THR A 331 5.87 -29.63 0.63
N ALA A 332 6.47 -28.76 1.39
CA ALA A 332 5.80 -27.57 1.87
C ALA A 332 6.77 -26.40 1.79
N SER A 333 6.32 -25.26 1.35
CA SER A 333 7.10 -24.04 1.37
C SER A 333 6.23 -22.89 1.85
N TYR A 334 6.85 -22.03 2.63
CA TYR A 334 6.25 -20.78 3.07
C TYR A 334 7.12 -19.63 2.62
N THR A 335 6.56 -18.77 1.77
CA THR A 335 7.25 -17.59 1.30
C THR A 335 6.77 -16.40 2.10
N ARG A 336 7.68 -15.80 2.85
CA ARG A 336 7.45 -14.58 3.60
C ARG A 336 7.52 -13.38 2.65
N GLN A 337 6.40 -13.00 2.09
CA GLN A 337 6.25 -11.68 1.47
C GLN A 337 5.42 -10.80 2.40
N PRO A 338 5.71 -9.50 2.54
CA PRO A 338 5.11 -8.64 3.57
C PRO A 338 3.59 -8.66 3.58
N TYR A 339 2.96 -8.74 2.41
CA TYR A 339 1.51 -8.63 2.26
C TYR A 339 0.83 -9.81 1.59
N ALA A 340 1.60 -10.72 1.05
CA ALA A 340 1.07 -11.91 0.42
C ALA A 340 1.93 -13.13 0.74
N PRO A 341 2.10 -13.48 2.03
CA PRO A 341 2.77 -14.72 2.36
C PRO A 341 2.00 -15.86 1.74
N ARG A 342 2.73 -16.77 1.11
CA ARG A 342 2.17 -17.93 0.43
C ARG A 342 2.52 -19.19 1.18
N LEU A 343 1.49 -19.95 1.50
CA LEU A 343 1.65 -21.32 2.00
C LEU A 343 1.41 -22.27 0.82
N TYR A 344 2.45 -22.99 0.42
CA TYR A 344 2.39 -24.04 -0.59
C TYR A 344 2.60 -25.39 0.06
N VAL A 345 1.65 -26.28 -0.11
CA VAL A 345 1.62 -27.60 0.53
C VAL A 345 1.32 -28.64 -0.52
N VAL A 346 2.17 -29.67 -0.65
CA VAL A 346 1.94 -30.82 -1.52
C VAL A 346 1.70 -32.05 -0.66
N LEU A 347 0.54 -32.66 -0.82
CA LEU A 347 0.17 -33.89 -0.14
C LEU A 347 0.90 -35.10 -0.77
N GLY A 348 1.01 -36.17 -0.01
CA GLY A 348 1.59 -37.43 -0.51
C GLY A 348 0.92 -38.00 -1.76
N SER A 349 -0.37 -37.69 -1.97
CA SER A 349 -1.15 -38.03 -3.20
C SER A 349 -0.72 -37.24 -4.43
N GLY A 350 0.13 -36.21 -4.30
CA GLY A 350 0.46 -35.25 -5.37
C GLY A 350 -0.52 -34.08 -5.50
N SER A 351 -1.63 -34.08 -4.77
CA SER A 351 -2.52 -32.92 -4.67
C SER A 351 -1.84 -31.78 -3.92
N TYR A 352 -2.16 -30.54 -4.25
CA TYR A 352 -1.55 -29.38 -3.60
C TYR A 352 -2.57 -28.34 -3.16
N TYR A 353 -2.16 -27.52 -2.18
CA TYR A 353 -2.74 -26.25 -1.82
C TYR A 353 -1.74 -25.13 -2.09
N LEU A 354 -2.16 -24.06 -2.76
CA LEU A 354 -1.43 -22.81 -2.90
C LEU A 354 -2.29 -21.70 -2.30
N LEU A 355 -2.00 -21.29 -1.09
CA LEU A 355 -2.81 -20.35 -0.33
C LEU A 355 -2.08 -19.03 -0.19
N ASN A 356 -2.73 -17.92 -0.56
CA ASN A 356 -2.31 -16.58 -0.21
C ASN A 356 -2.95 -16.26 1.14
N LEU A 357 -2.13 -15.91 2.12
CA LEU A 357 -2.58 -15.63 3.48
C LEU A 357 -2.76 -14.12 3.68
N HIS A 358 -3.90 -13.73 4.18
CA HIS A 358 -4.24 -12.34 4.47
C HIS A 358 -4.41 -12.18 5.98
N ARG A 359 -3.48 -11.46 6.59
CA ARG A 359 -3.46 -11.27 8.04
C ARG A 359 -4.53 -10.28 8.50
N SER A 360 -5.28 -10.62 9.53
CA SER A 360 -6.17 -9.70 10.26
C SER A 360 -5.64 -9.35 11.65
N THR A 361 -4.92 -10.27 12.30
CA THR A 361 -4.26 -10.06 13.59
C THR A 361 -2.85 -10.67 13.57
N ALA A 362 -2.11 -10.59 14.67
CA ALA A 362 -0.78 -11.21 14.78
C ALA A 362 -0.79 -12.72 14.49
N THR A 363 -1.88 -13.41 14.83
CA THR A 363 -1.97 -14.87 14.78
C THR A 363 -3.15 -15.40 13.99
N ALA A 364 -3.90 -14.55 13.29
CA ALA A 364 -5.06 -14.96 12.52
C ALA A 364 -5.26 -14.12 11.26
N GLY A 365 -5.99 -14.68 10.32
CA GLY A 365 -6.33 -14.00 9.06
C GLY A 365 -7.27 -14.83 8.19
N ALA A 366 -7.35 -14.45 6.92
CA ALA A 366 -8.07 -15.17 5.89
C ALA A 366 -7.07 -15.76 4.88
N TYR A 367 -7.45 -16.82 4.20
CA TYR A 367 -6.72 -17.34 3.05
C TYR A 367 -7.59 -17.37 1.80
N VAL A 368 -6.97 -17.17 0.66
CA VAL A 368 -7.57 -17.39 -0.66
C VAL A 368 -6.57 -18.14 -1.51
N GLY A 369 -6.98 -19.20 -2.17
CA GLY A 369 -6.03 -19.99 -2.92
C GLY A 369 -6.64 -20.95 -3.92
N ARG A 370 -5.77 -21.83 -4.44
CA ARG A 370 -6.10 -22.87 -5.38
C ARG A 370 -5.66 -24.23 -4.84
N THR A 371 -6.39 -25.24 -5.21
CA THR A 371 -6.05 -26.63 -4.89
C THR A 371 -6.40 -27.54 -6.05
N THR A 372 -5.69 -28.65 -6.16
CA THR A 372 -6.04 -29.77 -7.04
C THR A 372 -6.83 -30.87 -6.33
N VAL A 373 -7.15 -30.68 -5.05
CA VAL A 373 -8.03 -31.60 -4.32
C VAL A 373 -9.42 -31.55 -4.95
N SER A 374 -9.94 -32.72 -5.31
CA SER A 374 -11.24 -32.85 -5.95
C SER A 374 -12.36 -32.16 -5.18
N GLY A 375 -13.16 -31.38 -5.89
CA GLY A 375 -14.28 -30.61 -5.32
C GLY A 375 -13.90 -29.23 -4.72
N LEU A 376 -12.62 -28.84 -4.71
CA LEU A 376 -12.11 -27.63 -4.06
C LEU A 376 -11.21 -26.79 -4.99
N ALA A 377 -11.64 -26.53 -6.23
CA ALA A 377 -10.79 -25.85 -7.23
C ALA A 377 -10.31 -24.45 -6.79
N ASN A 378 -11.18 -23.68 -6.14
CA ASN A 378 -10.83 -22.40 -5.50
C ASN A 378 -11.29 -22.44 -4.04
N VAL A 379 -10.42 -22.07 -3.15
CA VAL A 379 -10.67 -22.12 -1.69
C VAL A 379 -10.44 -20.77 -1.04
N SER A 380 -11.29 -20.43 -0.09
CA SER A 380 -11.11 -19.28 0.78
C SER A 380 -11.65 -19.62 2.16
N GLY A 381 -11.04 -19.10 3.20
CA GLY A 381 -11.43 -19.36 4.57
C GLY A 381 -10.59 -18.56 5.56
N SER A 382 -10.69 -18.90 6.84
CA SER A 382 -9.89 -18.31 7.91
C SER A 382 -8.73 -19.22 8.30
N TYR A 383 -7.71 -18.65 8.92
CA TYR A 383 -6.62 -19.39 9.56
C TYR A 383 -6.24 -18.78 10.90
N THR A 384 -5.68 -19.60 11.78
CA THR A 384 -4.96 -19.15 12.97
C THR A 384 -3.57 -19.78 13.02
N VAL A 385 -2.64 -19.12 13.70
CA VAL A 385 -1.28 -19.62 13.96
C VAL A 385 -1.14 -19.82 15.45
N ALA A 386 -0.81 -21.03 15.85
CA ALA A 386 -0.49 -21.41 17.21
C ALA A 386 0.99 -21.78 17.32
N PRO A 387 1.64 -21.47 18.47
CA PRO A 387 3.02 -21.86 18.72
C PRO A 387 3.22 -23.37 18.78
#